data_b72b108d33281c050690c9c57ce9cf35
#
_entry.id   b72b108d33281c050690c9c57ce9cf35
#
_cell.length_a   1.000
_cell.length_b   1.000
_cell.length_c   1.000
_cell.angle_alpha   90.00
_cell.angle_beta   90.00
_cell.angle_gamma   90.00
#
_symmetry.space_group_name_H-M   'P 1'
#
loop_
_entity.id
_entity.type
_entity.pdbx_description
1 polymer ?
#
loop_
_entity_poly.entity_id
_entity_poly.type
_entity_poly.pdbx_seq_one_letter_code
_entity_poly.pdbx_strand_id
1 'polypeptide(L)'
;MEEMPPGYRFYPTEEELISFYLHHKLQDTNFVNVNRVIPLLDVYRFEPSQLPRHCGELCHGDPEQWFFFVPRQEREVCGGKPSRMTASGYWKATGSPSYVHSSDGRVIGVKKSMVFYKGRAPNGTKTKWKMNEYRAIFRDDDMPTSVPKLRHEVSLCRVYVVSGSSRAFDRRPTAMEAS
;
A
#
# COMPACT_ATOMS: atom_id res chain seq x y z
N MET A 1 -19.34 -17.22 -2.51
CA MET A 1 -18.21 -16.68 -1.73
C MET A 1 -18.09 -17.56 -0.49
N GLU A 2 -17.00 -18.30 -0.37
CA GLU A 2 -16.77 -19.06 0.85
C GLU A 2 -16.57 -18.07 2.00
N GLU A 3 -17.37 -18.22 3.03
CA GLU A 3 -17.28 -17.39 4.23
C GLU A 3 -16.00 -17.77 4.98
N MET A 4 -15.11 -16.80 5.17
CA MET A 4 -13.85 -17.05 5.86
C MET A 4 -14.11 -17.39 7.34
N PRO A 5 -13.36 -18.34 7.90
CA PRO A 5 -13.57 -18.73 9.29
C PRO A 5 -13.25 -17.58 10.26
N PRO A 6 -13.88 -17.57 11.44
CA PRO A 6 -13.55 -16.58 12.47
C PRO A 6 -12.06 -16.55 12.78
N GLY A 7 -11.51 -15.36 12.92
CA GLY A 7 -10.08 -15.16 13.15
C GLY A 7 -9.23 -15.06 11.88
N TYR A 8 -9.78 -15.37 10.70
CA TYR A 8 -9.07 -15.12 9.43
C TYR A 8 -8.89 -13.64 9.20
N ARG A 9 -7.70 -13.27 8.74
CA ARG A 9 -7.35 -11.90 8.42
C ARG A 9 -6.40 -11.85 7.24
N PHE A 10 -6.66 -10.96 6.28
CA PHE A 10 -5.75 -10.66 5.20
C PHE A 10 -4.63 -9.75 5.73
N TYR A 11 -3.46 -10.33 5.95
CA TYR A 11 -2.32 -9.63 6.58
C TYR A 11 -1.00 -9.98 5.88
N PRO A 12 -0.82 -9.54 4.62
CA PRO A 12 0.39 -9.83 3.86
C PRO A 12 1.61 -9.08 4.41
N THR A 13 2.77 -9.70 4.25
CA THR A 13 4.06 -9.03 4.49
C THR A 13 4.35 -8.03 3.39
N GLU A 14 5.29 -7.10 3.63
CA GLU A 14 5.73 -6.14 2.61
C GLU A 14 6.32 -6.85 1.37
N GLU A 15 7.04 -7.93 1.58
CA GLU A 15 7.56 -8.77 0.48
C GLU A 15 6.43 -9.38 -0.35
N GLU A 16 5.41 -9.93 0.28
CA GLU A 16 4.23 -10.47 -0.40
C GLU A 16 3.48 -9.40 -1.18
N LEU A 17 3.32 -8.21 -0.61
CA LEU A 17 2.67 -7.08 -1.28
C LEU A 17 3.38 -6.69 -2.57
N ILE A 18 4.71 -6.64 -2.56
CA ILE A 18 5.50 -6.22 -3.73
C ILE A 18 5.77 -7.37 -4.68
N SER A 19 6.30 -8.49 -4.17
CA SER A 19 6.79 -9.59 -5.00
C SER A 19 5.66 -10.45 -5.56
N PHE A 20 4.50 -10.48 -4.94
CA PHE A 20 3.34 -11.22 -5.41
C PHE A 20 2.26 -10.30 -5.98
N TYR A 21 1.61 -9.49 -5.15
CA TYR A 21 0.43 -8.71 -5.58
C TYR A 21 0.77 -7.62 -6.59
N LEU A 22 1.74 -6.77 -6.28
CA LEU A 22 2.12 -5.67 -7.17
C LEU A 22 2.79 -6.19 -8.45
N HIS A 23 3.60 -7.24 -8.35
CA HIS A 23 4.23 -7.89 -9.49
C HIS A 23 3.17 -8.42 -10.48
N HIS A 24 2.19 -9.18 -10.02
CA HIS A 24 1.12 -9.69 -10.88
C HIS A 24 0.27 -8.57 -11.49
N LYS A 25 0.03 -7.50 -10.73
CA LYS A 25 -0.70 -6.33 -11.24
C LYS A 25 0.06 -5.63 -12.36
N LEU A 26 1.36 -5.46 -12.22
CA LEU A 26 2.21 -4.78 -13.21
C LEU A 26 2.42 -5.61 -14.47
N GLN A 27 2.41 -6.93 -14.37
CA GLN A 27 2.55 -7.83 -15.51
C GLN A 27 1.24 -8.14 -16.23
N ASP A 28 0.13 -7.65 -15.70
CA ASP A 28 -1.22 -7.93 -16.21
C ASP A 28 -1.47 -9.44 -16.45
N THR A 29 -0.87 -10.26 -15.61
CA THR A 29 -1.08 -11.71 -15.64
C THR A 29 -2.44 -12.03 -15.02
N ASN A 30 -3.26 -12.80 -15.74
CA ASN A 30 -4.56 -13.29 -15.25
C ASN A 30 -4.43 -14.34 -14.12
N PHE A 31 -3.28 -14.37 -13.46
CA PHE A 31 -3.05 -15.26 -12.34
C PHE A 31 -3.78 -14.74 -11.12
N VAL A 32 -4.83 -15.39 -10.74
CA VAL A 32 -5.76 -14.98 -9.69
C VAL A 32 -6.30 -13.56 -9.95
N ASN A 33 -7.55 -13.35 -9.83
CA ASN A 33 -8.13 -12.01 -9.99
C ASN A 33 -7.66 -11.11 -8.83
N VAL A 34 -6.39 -10.64 -8.92
CA VAL A 34 -5.76 -9.82 -7.86
C VAL A 34 -6.59 -8.58 -7.54
N ASN A 35 -7.39 -8.09 -8.50
CA ASN A 35 -8.28 -6.95 -8.28
C ASN A 35 -9.46 -7.27 -7.37
N ARG A 36 -9.83 -8.54 -7.20
CA ARG A 36 -10.83 -8.94 -6.20
C ARG A 36 -10.28 -8.83 -4.80
N VAL A 37 -9.01 -9.12 -4.63
CA VAL A 37 -8.32 -9.08 -3.33
C VAL A 37 -7.87 -7.66 -3.00
N ILE A 38 -7.23 -7.00 -3.98
CA ILE A 38 -6.76 -5.61 -3.87
C ILE A 38 -7.35 -4.82 -5.06
N PRO A 39 -8.42 -4.05 -4.85
CA PRO A 39 -9.05 -3.31 -5.95
C PRO A 39 -8.21 -2.13 -6.41
N LEU A 40 -8.39 -1.76 -7.68
CA LEU A 40 -7.85 -0.52 -8.25
C LEU A 40 -8.74 0.64 -7.86
N LEU A 41 -8.19 1.62 -7.17
CA LEU A 41 -8.93 2.78 -6.68
C LEU A 41 -8.01 4.00 -6.58
N ASP A 42 -8.48 5.15 -7.05
CA ASP A 42 -7.81 6.42 -6.75
C ASP A 42 -8.18 6.86 -5.32
N VAL A 43 -7.36 6.45 -4.37
CA VAL A 43 -7.62 6.68 -2.93
C VAL A 43 -7.68 8.15 -2.55
N TYR A 44 -7.07 9.04 -3.34
CA TYR A 44 -7.05 10.48 -3.05
C TYR A 44 -8.37 11.19 -3.40
N ARG A 45 -9.28 10.52 -4.09
CA ARG A 45 -10.64 11.04 -4.34
C ARG A 45 -11.62 10.78 -3.20
N PHE A 46 -11.19 10.02 -2.21
CA PHE A 46 -12.04 9.61 -1.08
C PHE A 46 -11.48 10.14 0.23
N GLU A 47 -12.38 10.41 1.17
CA GLU A 47 -11.97 10.58 2.56
C GLU A 47 -11.47 9.26 3.12
N PRO A 48 -10.48 9.24 4.01
CA PRO A 48 -9.97 7.99 4.59
C PRO A 48 -11.07 7.10 5.18
N SER A 49 -12.06 7.69 5.82
CA SER A 49 -13.20 6.97 6.43
C SER A 49 -14.11 6.27 5.41
N GLN A 50 -14.05 6.66 4.15
CA GLN A 50 -14.81 6.03 3.07
C GLN A 50 -14.09 4.82 2.46
N LEU A 51 -12.77 4.75 2.59
CA LEU A 51 -11.94 3.71 1.95
C LEU A 51 -12.32 2.29 2.39
N PRO A 52 -12.66 2.00 3.66
CA PRO A 52 -13.05 0.66 4.07
C PRO A 52 -14.21 0.05 3.28
N ARG A 53 -15.10 0.89 2.74
CA ARG A 53 -16.24 0.43 1.94
C ARG A 53 -15.86 -0.04 0.53
N HIS A 54 -14.67 0.35 0.08
CA HIS A 54 -14.15 0.04 -1.26
C HIS A 54 -13.09 -1.05 -1.26
N CYS A 55 -12.87 -1.70 -0.12
CA CYS A 55 -11.84 -2.72 0.02
C CYS A 55 -12.18 -4.01 -0.77
N GLY A 56 -11.16 -4.84 -0.97
CA GLY A 56 -11.32 -6.14 -1.59
C GLY A 56 -12.01 -7.17 -0.69
N GLU A 57 -12.37 -8.30 -1.29
CA GLU A 57 -13.17 -9.35 -0.63
C GLU A 57 -12.58 -9.87 0.68
N LEU A 58 -11.25 -9.95 0.75
CA LEU A 58 -10.57 -10.47 1.93
C LEU A 58 -10.43 -9.47 3.08
N CYS A 59 -10.76 -8.20 2.84
CA CYS A 59 -10.68 -7.13 3.84
C CYS A 59 -12.05 -6.68 4.35
N HIS A 60 -13.14 -7.30 3.88
CA HIS A 60 -14.48 -6.99 4.39
C HIS A 60 -14.56 -7.24 5.90
N GLY A 61 -15.00 -6.23 6.62
CA GLY A 61 -15.12 -6.30 8.08
C GLY A 61 -13.80 -6.12 8.83
N ASP A 62 -12.66 -5.95 8.15
CA ASP A 62 -11.41 -5.62 8.84
C ASP A 62 -11.53 -4.20 9.42
N PRO A 63 -11.33 -4.02 10.75
CA PRO A 63 -11.48 -2.72 11.38
C PRO A 63 -10.23 -1.83 11.30
N GLU A 64 -9.09 -2.36 10.83
CA GLU A 64 -7.80 -1.71 11.03
C GLU A 64 -7.01 -1.48 9.74
N GLN A 65 -7.19 -2.26 8.68
CA GLN A 65 -6.38 -2.11 7.46
C GLN A 65 -7.09 -2.52 6.18
N TRP A 66 -6.75 -1.83 5.10
CA TRP A 66 -7.31 -1.99 3.76
C TRP A 66 -6.25 -1.74 2.71
N PHE A 67 -6.32 -2.44 1.58
CA PHE A 67 -5.31 -2.42 0.53
C PHE A 67 -5.93 -2.01 -0.80
N PHE A 68 -5.20 -1.17 -1.56
CA PHE A 68 -5.65 -0.67 -2.86
C PHE A 68 -4.47 -0.59 -3.83
N PHE A 69 -4.71 -0.96 -5.09
CA PHE A 69 -3.85 -0.51 -6.17
C PHE A 69 -4.26 0.91 -6.55
N VAL A 70 -3.28 1.80 -6.64
CA VAL A 70 -3.51 3.22 -6.96
C VAL A 70 -2.86 3.54 -8.29
N PRO A 71 -3.65 3.97 -9.30
CA PRO A 71 -3.10 4.31 -10.61
C PRO A 71 -2.27 5.59 -10.53
N ARG A 72 -1.30 5.71 -11.44
CA ARG A 72 -0.53 6.93 -11.62
C ARG A 72 -1.48 8.08 -11.99
N GLN A 73 -1.32 9.23 -11.32
CA GLN A 73 -2.11 10.42 -11.65
C GLN A 73 -1.62 11.04 -12.97
N GLU A 74 -2.53 11.67 -13.70
CA GLU A 74 -2.21 12.36 -14.95
C GLU A 74 -1.13 13.43 -14.75
N ARG A 75 -1.15 14.14 -13.62
CA ARG A 75 -0.11 15.12 -13.26
C ARG A 75 1.28 14.50 -13.18
N GLU A 76 1.41 13.26 -12.69
CA GLU A 76 2.69 12.55 -12.61
C GLU A 76 3.18 12.14 -13.99
N VAL A 77 2.27 11.77 -14.90
CA VAL A 77 2.61 11.47 -16.30
C VAL A 77 3.23 12.67 -16.98
N CYS A 78 2.77 13.88 -16.65
CA CYS A 78 3.30 15.14 -17.17
C CYS A 78 4.52 15.67 -16.38
N GLY A 79 5.12 14.88 -15.49
CA GLY A 79 6.30 15.26 -14.71
C GLY A 79 6.00 16.03 -13.42
N GLY A 80 4.73 16.20 -13.06
CA GLY A 80 4.32 16.87 -11.82
C GLY A 80 4.31 15.93 -10.61
N LYS A 81 4.17 16.53 -9.43
CA LYS A 81 3.98 15.77 -8.18
C LYS A 81 2.52 15.31 -8.03
N PRO A 82 2.26 14.14 -7.44
CA PRO A 82 0.90 13.68 -7.20
C PRO A 82 0.17 14.63 -6.24
N SER A 83 -1.13 14.83 -6.49
CA SER A 83 -2.01 15.51 -5.55
C SER A 83 -2.46 14.52 -4.49
N ARG A 84 -2.26 14.87 -3.22
CA ARG A 84 -2.65 14.08 -2.05
C ARG A 84 -3.70 14.77 -1.20
N MET A 85 -4.45 15.68 -1.81
CA MET A 85 -5.52 16.42 -1.16
C MET A 85 -6.87 15.74 -1.38
N THR A 86 -7.68 15.71 -0.32
CA THR A 86 -9.09 15.32 -0.36
C THR A 86 -9.98 16.55 -0.11
N ALA A 87 -11.29 16.38 -0.09
CA ALA A 87 -12.20 17.47 0.21
C ALA A 87 -12.03 18.04 1.63
N SER A 88 -11.65 17.19 2.61
CA SER A 88 -11.57 17.60 4.03
C SER A 88 -10.14 17.72 4.57
N GLY A 89 -9.13 17.27 3.82
CA GLY A 89 -7.78 17.26 4.32
C GLY A 89 -6.73 16.83 3.30
N TYR A 90 -5.60 16.30 3.78
CA TYR A 90 -4.48 15.91 2.93
C TYR A 90 -3.62 14.82 3.55
N TRP A 91 -3.00 14.02 2.70
CA TRP A 91 -1.98 13.05 3.09
C TRP A 91 -0.61 13.69 3.05
N LYS A 92 0.10 13.64 4.18
CA LYS A 92 1.45 14.19 4.32
C LYS A 92 2.46 13.07 4.54
N ALA A 93 3.52 13.06 3.73
CA ALA A 93 4.63 12.13 3.90
C ALA A 93 5.33 12.34 5.25
N THR A 94 5.67 11.25 5.91
CA THR A 94 6.43 11.22 7.16
C THR A 94 7.80 10.62 6.91
N GLY A 95 8.85 11.40 7.12
CA GLY A 95 10.22 10.97 6.88
C GLY A 95 10.56 10.75 5.42
N SER A 96 11.71 10.16 5.17
CA SER A 96 12.17 9.80 3.83
C SER A 96 11.65 8.44 3.40
N PRO A 97 11.49 8.19 2.08
CA PRO A 97 11.21 6.86 1.58
C PRO A 97 12.27 5.86 2.02
N SER A 98 11.87 4.62 2.27
CA SER A 98 12.75 3.52 2.63
C SER A 98 12.70 2.39 1.62
N TYR A 99 13.78 1.62 1.50
CA TYR A 99 13.79 0.43 0.67
C TYR A 99 13.07 -0.72 1.36
N VAL A 100 12.40 -1.54 0.55
CA VAL A 100 11.84 -2.82 0.98
C VAL A 100 12.76 -3.93 0.45
N HIS A 101 13.14 -4.85 1.33
CA HIS A 101 14.01 -5.97 1.01
C HIS A 101 13.23 -7.28 1.02
N SER A 102 13.58 -8.17 0.10
CA SER A 102 13.13 -9.54 0.14
C SER A 102 13.85 -10.32 1.26
N SER A 103 13.38 -11.52 1.56
CA SER A 103 13.96 -12.39 2.58
C SER A 103 15.43 -12.76 2.30
N ASP A 104 15.86 -12.73 1.03
CA ASP A 104 17.25 -12.94 0.59
C ASP A 104 18.10 -11.66 0.56
N GLY A 105 17.56 -10.53 1.04
CA GLY A 105 18.28 -9.27 1.18
C GLY A 105 18.29 -8.38 -0.06
N ARG A 106 17.61 -8.76 -1.15
CA ARG A 106 17.52 -7.92 -2.36
C ARG A 106 16.53 -6.78 -2.16
N VAL A 107 16.86 -5.60 -2.70
CA VAL A 107 15.92 -4.48 -2.76
C VAL A 107 14.86 -4.76 -3.83
N ILE A 108 13.60 -4.83 -3.43
CA ILE A 108 12.47 -5.15 -4.30
C ILE A 108 11.51 -3.97 -4.52
N GLY A 109 11.60 -2.95 -3.70
CA GLY A 109 10.73 -1.79 -3.82
C GLY A 109 11.07 -0.65 -2.90
N VAL A 110 10.23 0.36 -2.94
CA VAL A 110 10.31 1.56 -2.10
C VAL A 110 8.99 1.73 -1.36
N LYS A 111 9.10 2.07 -0.08
CA LYS A 111 7.97 2.37 0.80
C LYS A 111 7.99 3.84 1.19
N LYS A 112 6.86 4.51 1.04
CA LYS A 112 6.63 5.86 1.54
C LYS A 112 5.50 5.83 2.56
N SER A 113 5.74 6.36 3.75
CA SER A 113 4.74 6.45 4.81
C SER A 113 4.09 7.83 4.83
N MET A 114 2.78 7.87 5.06
CA MET A 114 1.98 9.09 5.09
C MET A 114 0.99 9.06 6.24
N VAL A 115 0.65 10.24 6.73
CA VAL A 115 -0.41 10.46 7.73
C VAL A 115 -1.43 11.44 7.16
N PHE A 116 -2.70 11.17 7.41
CA PHE A 116 -3.77 12.08 7.02
C PHE A 116 -3.96 13.20 8.04
N TYR A 117 -4.00 14.42 7.54
CA TYR A 117 -4.28 15.65 8.30
C TYR A 117 -5.63 16.21 7.86
N LYS A 118 -6.49 16.49 8.80
CA LYS A 118 -7.79 17.15 8.54
C LYS A 118 -7.61 18.65 8.55
N GLY A 119 -8.17 19.31 7.55
CA GLY A 119 -8.09 20.75 7.40
C GLY A 119 -7.24 21.18 6.21
N ARG A 120 -6.93 22.48 6.16
CA ARG A 120 -6.15 23.05 5.06
C ARG A 120 -4.64 22.95 5.31
N ALA A 121 -3.90 22.48 4.30
CA ALA A 121 -2.45 22.47 4.34
C ALA A 121 -1.87 23.91 4.45
N PRO A 122 -0.77 24.13 5.19
CA PRO A 122 0.00 23.17 5.96
C PRO A 122 -0.47 22.99 7.43
N ASN A 123 -1.56 23.59 7.82
CA ASN A 123 -2.00 23.75 9.21
C ASN A 123 -3.10 22.78 9.66
N GLY A 124 -3.23 21.65 8.98
CA GLY A 124 -4.21 20.63 9.34
C GLY A 124 -3.91 19.93 10.67
N THR A 125 -4.94 19.27 11.23
CA THR A 125 -4.84 18.49 12.46
C THR A 125 -4.54 17.04 12.13
N LYS A 126 -3.49 16.49 12.75
CA LYS A 126 -3.08 15.10 12.59
C LYS A 126 -4.20 14.15 13.03
N THR A 127 -4.47 13.14 12.20
CA THR A 127 -5.44 12.10 12.50
C THR A 127 -4.77 10.75 12.76
N LYS A 128 -5.56 9.74 13.14
CA LYS A 128 -5.12 8.36 13.30
C LYS A 128 -4.91 7.58 11.99
N TRP A 129 -5.34 8.16 10.85
CA TRP A 129 -5.25 7.51 9.55
C TRP A 129 -3.83 7.56 9.00
N LYS A 130 -3.32 6.39 8.63
CA LYS A 130 -1.99 6.21 8.06
C LYS A 130 -2.05 5.44 6.75
N MET A 131 -1.04 5.64 5.92
CA MET A 131 -0.88 4.95 4.64
C MET A 131 0.58 4.61 4.41
N ASN A 132 0.83 3.39 3.93
CA ASN A 132 2.10 3.03 3.33
C ASN A 132 1.88 2.83 1.82
N GLU A 133 2.62 3.58 1.02
CA GLU A 133 2.64 3.45 -0.44
C GLU A 133 3.86 2.63 -0.85
N TYR A 134 3.63 1.56 -1.60
CA TYR A 134 4.67 0.67 -2.13
C TYR A 134 4.78 0.81 -3.63
N ARG A 135 6.00 0.95 -4.12
CA ARG A 135 6.32 0.92 -5.54
C ARG A 135 7.38 -0.16 -5.78
N ALA A 136 7.19 -0.95 -6.85
CA ALA A 136 8.13 -1.99 -7.22
C ALA A 136 9.37 -1.40 -7.91
N ILE A 137 10.53 -2.01 -7.66
CA ILE A 137 11.76 -1.77 -8.41
C ILE A 137 11.91 -2.90 -9.41
N PHE A 138 12.06 -2.51 -10.67
CA PHE A 138 12.33 -3.44 -11.75
C PHE A 138 13.83 -3.51 -12.03
N ARG A 139 14.34 -4.73 -12.17
CA ARG A 139 15.66 -5.00 -12.72
C ARG A 139 15.49 -5.80 -14.00
N ASP A 140 16.19 -5.39 -15.03
CA ASP A 140 16.28 -6.17 -16.24
C ASP A 140 17.26 -7.31 -15.99
N ASP A 141 16.75 -8.52 -15.80
CA ASP A 141 17.56 -9.71 -15.50
C ASP A 141 18.51 -10.07 -16.66
N ASP A 142 18.18 -9.62 -17.89
CA ASP A 142 19.01 -9.82 -19.06
C ASP A 142 20.23 -8.87 -19.14
N MET A 143 20.27 -7.85 -18.25
CA MET A 143 21.32 -6.84 -18.20
C MET A 143 21.82 -6.65 -16.78
N PRO A 144 22.84 -7.42 -16.32
CA PRO A 144 23.31 -7.36 -14.94
C PRO A 144 23.90 -6.00 -14.52
N THR A 145 24.12 -5.10 -15.47
CA THR A 145 24.58 -3.72 -15.24
C THR A 145 23.45 -2.69 -15.29
N SER A 146 22.19 -3.12 -15.48
CA SER A 146 21.08 -2.19 -15.58
C SER A 146 20.82 -1.49 -14.23
N VAL A 147 20.64 -0.18 -14.29
CA VAL A 147 20.24 0.61 -13.12
C VAL A 147 18.82 0.20 -12.73
N PRO A 148 18.57 -0.15 -11.46
CA PRO A 148 17.22 -0.47 -11.01
C PRO A 148 16.26 0.70 -11.28
N LYS A 149 15.14 0.41 -11.93
CA LYS A 149 14.11 1.41 -12.25
C LYS A 149 12.91 1.25 -11.38
N LEU A 150 12.46 2.34 -10.77
CA LEU A 150 11.22 2.39 -10.03
C LEU A 150 10.03 2.36 -11.01
N ARG A 151 9.08 1.45 -10.76
CA ARG A 151 7.85 1.34 -11.55
C ARG A 151 6.82 2.34 -11.01
N HIS A 152 6.27 3.15 -11.91
CA HIS A 152 5.37 4.26 -11.57
C HIS A 152 3.92 4.06 -12.03
N GLU A 153 3.65 3.04 -12.83
CA GLU A 153 2.34 2.85 -13.46
C GLU A 153 1.24 2.64 -12.44
N VAL A 154 1.53 1.85 -11.41
CA VAL A 154 0.63 1.52 -10.31
C VAL A 154 1.44 1.43 -9.03
N SER A 155 0.93 1.99 -7.95
CA SER A 155 1.43 1.74 -6.59
C SER A 155 0.44 0.87 -5.82
N LEU A 156 0.90 0.25 -4.74
CA LEU A 156 0.04 -0.47 -3.80
C LEU A 156 0.02 0.30 -2.48
N CYS A 157 -1.17 0.67 -2.02
CA CYS A 157 -1.34 1.42 -0.79
C CYS A 157 -2.01 0.55 0.28
N ARG A 158 -1.37 0.47 1.43
CA ARG A 158 -1.97 -0.04 2.66
C ARG A 158 -2.45 1.14 3.48
N VAL A 159 -3.76 1.26 3.63
CA VAL A 159 -4.40 2.25 4.50
C VAL A 159 -4.72 1.58 5.82
N TYR A 160 -4.40 2.21 6.94
CA TYR A 160 -4.62 1.63 8.24
C TYR A 160 -4.86 2.68 9.32
N VAL A 161 -5.49 2.26 10.40
CA VAL A 161 -5.65 3.08 11.61
C VAL A 161 -4.84 2.47 12.75
N VAL A 162 -4.18 3.32 13.53
CA VAL A 162 -3.51 2.89 14.74
C VAL A 162 -4.54 2.94 15.87
N SER A 163 -5.00 1.75 16.28
CA SER A 163 -5.75 1.62 17.52
C SER A 163 -4.80 1.80 18.70
N GLY A 164 -5.20 2.58 19.70
CA GLY A 164 -4.36 2.89 20.87
C GLY A 164 -4.04 1.70 21.79
N SER A 165 -4.57 0.53 21.52
CA SER A 165 -4.15 -0.71 22.16
C SER A 165 -3.11 -1.37 21.28
N SER A 166 -1.86 -1.37 21.72
CA SER A 166 -0.82 -2.21 21.15
C SER A 166 -1.19 -3.68 21.41
N ARG A 167 -1.99 -4.27 20.53
CA ARG A 167 -2.19 -5.70 20.53
C ARG A 167 -0.93 -6.34 19.95
N ALA A 168 0.03 -6.58 20.84
CA ALA A 168 1.29 -7.25 20.46
C ALA A 168 1.03 -8.61 19.81
N PHE A 169 -0.14 -9.19 20.05
CA PHE A 169 -0.59 -10.47 19.49
C PHE A 169 -1.14 -10.38 18.06
N ASP A 170 -1.47 -9.18 17.58
CA ASP A 170 -2.05 -9.00 16.25
C ASP A 170 -0.99 -8.83 15.15
N ARG A 171 0.28 -8.90 15.49
CA ARG A 171 1.37 -8.80 14.51
C ARG A 171 1.71 -10.19 13.98
N ARG A 172 1.64 -10.33 12.66
CA ARG A 172 2.17 -11.52 12.01
C ARG A 172 3.69 -11.59 12.25
N PRO A 173 4.20 -12.69 12.82
CA PRO A 173 5.64 -12.83 13.00
C PRO A 173 6.35 -12.75 11.65
N THR A 174 7.45 -12.03 11.59
CA THR A 174 8.34 -12.04 10.43
C THR A 174 9.10 -13.36 10.40
N ALA A 175 9.50 -13.81 9.23
CA ALA A 175 10.24 -15.07 9.07
C ALA A 175 11.54 -15.15 9.90
N MET A 176 12.06 -14.00 10.35
CA MET A 176 13.23 -13.93 11.22
C MET A 176 12.92 -14.11 12.72
N GLU A 177 11.66 -13.96 13.12
CA GLU A 177 11.24 -14.12 14.52
C GLU A 177 10.75 -15.54 14.84
N ALA A 178 10.65 -16.40 13.82
CA ALA A 178 10.16 -17.78 13.95
C ALA A 178 11.26 -18.82 14.09
N SER A 179 12.51 -18.41 14.31
CA SER A 179 13.67 -19.32 14.51
C SER A 179 14.15 -19.33 15.95
#